data_a2c39d4075f6ded5414ea100abd3911d
#
_entry.id   a2c39d4075f6ded5414ea100abd3911d
#
_cell.length_a   1.000
_cell.length_b   1.000
_cell.length_c   1.000
_cell.angle_alpha   90.00
_cell.angle_beta   90.00
_cell.angle_gamma   90.00
#
_symmetry.space_group_name_H-M   'P 1'
#
loop_
_entity.id
_entity.type
_entity.pdbx_description
1 polymer ?
#
loop_
_entity_poly.entity_id
_entity_poly.type
_entity_poly.pdbx_seq_one_letter_code
_entity_poly.pdbx_strand_id
1 'polypeptide(L)'
;DRSPGEFYQLDFEMSLVTQEDVFKTLEPVLHDVFNENCNFNKTIPWKVHRHPFPRIPYAESLDKYGTDKPDLRNPLIIEDCTQIFSNSNFKIFSDQISKGYIVKGIRVKDTADKPRSFFDKLNKWAREEGAAGLGYINFINREFKGPIAKNLSNEQLKKLNMKDKDSIFFICEDLKVAQLFS
;
A
#
# COMPACT_ATOMS: atom_id res chain seq x y z
N ASP A 1 21.23 11.99 14.76
CA ASP A 1 19.98 12.07 15.49
C ASP A 1 19.28 13.40 15.19
N ARG A 2 17.98 13.34 14.95
CA ARG A 2 17.16 14.51 14.56
C ARG A 2 16.26 15.01 15.68
N SER A 3 16.37 14.41 16.85
CA SER A 3 15.56 14.81 18.01
C SER A 3 16.04 16.16 18.56
N PRO A 4 15.14 17.10 18.84
CA PRO A 4 15.51 18.34 19.51
C PRO A 4 16.04 18.06 20.92
N GLY A 5 17.03 18.83 21.39
CA GLY A 5 17.58 18.71 22.75
C GLY A 5 16.57 19.11 23.83
N GLU A 6 15.67 20.04 23.50
CA GLU A 6 14.58 20.50 24.36
C GLU A 6 13.27 20.46 23.59
N PHE A 7 12.19 20.08 24.25
CA PHE A 7 10.84 20.07 23.68
C PHE A 7 9.79 20.33 24.77
N TYR A 8 8.64 20.81 24.34
CA TYR A 8 7.46 20.92 25.19
C TYR A 8 6.59 19.70 25.02
N GLN A 9 6.02 19.25 26.13
CA GLN A 9 5.13 18.12 26.15
C GLN A 9 3.76 18.56 26.67
N LEU A 10 2.70 18.07 26.05
CA LEU A 10 1.33 18.28 26.51
C LEU A 10 0.79 16.91 26.90
N ASP A 11 0.66 16.69 28.19
CA ASP A 11 0.14 15.45 28.75
C ASP A 11 -1.34 15.56 29.10
N PHE A 12 -2.09 14.50 28.81
CA PHE A 12 -3.48 14.37 29.18
C PHE A 12 -3.68 13.13 30.05
N GLU A 13 -4.13 13.31 31.27
CA GLU A 13 -4.52 12.23 32.16
C GLU A 13 -6.03 12.25 32.37
N MET A 14 -6.66 11.10 32.14
CA MET A 14 -8.12 10.95 32.26
C MET A 14 -8.43 9.68 33.06
N SER A 15 -9.44 9.75 33.94
CA SER A 15 -9.88 8.62 34.75
C SER A 15 -11.32 8.24 34.42
N LEU A 16 -11.66 6.96 34.60
CA LEU A 16 -13.01 6.42 34.40
C LEU A 16 -13.57 6.65 32.98
N VAL A 17 -12.68 6.59 31.97
CA VAL A 17 -13.01 6.83 30.55
C VAL A 17 -12.69 5.62 29.69
N THR A 18 -13.35 5.51 28.55
CA THR A 18 -13.05 4.53 27.50
C THR A 18 -12.02 5.09 26.51
N GLN A 19 -11.47 4.23 25.66
CA GLN A 19 -10.61 4.64 24.56
C GLN A 19 -11.26 5.71 23.66
N GLU A 20 -12.56 5.56 23.38
CA GLU A 20 -13.29 6.52 22.55
C GLU A 20 -13.46 7.89 23.21
N ASP A 21 -13.53 7.95 24.52
CA ASP A 21 -13.59 9.22 25.25
C ASP A 21 -12.26 9.96 25.16
N VAL A 22 -11.12 9.23 25.21
CA VAL A 22 -9.79 9.79 24.98
C VAL A 22 -9.69 10.34 23.54
N PHE A 23 -10.11 9.58 22.55
CA PHE A 23 -10.10 10.05 21.17
C PHE A 23 -10.95 11.28 20.95
N LYS A 24 -12.19 11.30 21.44
CA LYS A 24 -13.08 12.46 21.35
C LYS A 24 -12.50 13.73 21.98
N THR A 25 -11.68 13.57 23.01
CA THR A 25 -11.03 14.71 23.69
C THR A 25 -9.82 15.20 22.89
N LEU A 26 -8.99 14.29 22.36
CA LEU A 26 -7.72 14.66 21.72
C LEU A 26 -7.87 15.05 20.26
N GLU A 27 -8.78 14.43 19.51
CA GLU A 27 -8.92 14.68 18.06
C GLU A 27 -9.24 16.15 17.73
N PRO A 28 -10.15 16.84 18.41
CA PRO A 28 -10.36 18.26 18.18
C PRO A 28 -9.12 19.11 18.43
N VAL A 29 -8.37 18.83 19.50
CA VAL A 29 -7.12 19.54 19.80
C VAL A 29 -6.09 19.37 18.69
N LEU A 30 -5.85 18.13 18.26
CA LEU A 30 -4.94 17.86 17.15
C LEU A 30 -5.40 18.50 15.84
N HIS A 31 -6.70 18.38 15.53
CA HIS A 31 -7.28 19.02 14.35
C HIS A 31 -7.02 20.52 14.32
N ASP A 32 -7.31 21.22 15.44
CA ASP A 32 -7.21 22.68 15.50
C ASP A 32 -5.76 23.14 15.43
N VAL A 33 -4.84 22.48 16.14
CA VAL A 33 -3.40 22.78 16.08
C VAL A 33 -2.86 22.64 14.66
N PHE A 34 -3.15 21.54 13.98
CA PHE A 34 -2.68 21.33 12.61
C PHE A 34 -3.36 22.24 11.61
N ASN A 35 -4.66 22.50 11.78
CA ASN A 35 -5.42 23.39 10.89
C ASN A 35 -4.95 24.84 11.01
N GLU A 36 -4.63 25.32 12.19
CA GLU A 36 -4.09 26.64 12.40
C GLU A 36 -2.71 26.79 11.77
N ASN A 37 -1.83 25.79 11.92
CA ASN A 37 -0.52 25.78 11.26
C ASN A 37 -0.63 25.71 9.72
N CYS A 38 -1.57 24.95 9.17
CA CYS A 38 -1.83 24.93 7.73
C CYS A 38 -2.31 26.28 7.21
N ASN A 39 -3.15 26.99 7.98
CA ASN A 39 -3.64 28.32 7.61
C ASN A 39 -2.55 29.40 7.72
N PHE A 40 -1.66 29.29 8.70
CA PHE A 40 -0.53 30.19 8.86
C PHE A 40 0.46 30.10 7.68
N ASN A 41 0.75 28.89 7.22
CA ASN A 41 1.63 28.66 6.07
C ASN A 41 0.82 28.44 4.78
N LYS A 42 0.45 29.53 4.10
CA LYS A 42 -0.33 29.52 2.85
C LYS A 42 0.30 28.75 1.69
N THR A 43 1.58 28.36 1.82
CA THR A 43 2.28 27.56 0.80
C THR A 43 1.98 26.06 0.92
N ILE A 44 1.38 25.62 2.03
CA ILE A 44 1.03 24.22 2.26
C ILE A 44 -0.38 23.96 1.71
N PRO A 45 -0.53 23.19 0.63
CA PRO A 45 -1.83 22.96 0.00
C PRO A 45 -2.69 21.90 0.73
N TRP A 46 -2.28 21.46 1.91
CA TRP A 46 -2.91 20.37 2.64
C TRP A 46 -4.09 20.85 3.47
N LYS A 47 -5.08 19.99 3.57
CA LYS A 47 -6.20 20.17 4.48
C LYS A 47 -6.10 19.12 5.57
N VAL A 48 -6.32 19.55 6.80
CA VAL A 48 -6.41 18.61 7.93
C VAL A 48 -7.70 17.81 7.80
N HIS A 49 -7.62 16.50 8.03
CA HIS A 49 -8.80 15.64 8.05
C HIS A 49 -9.72 16.08 9.21
N ARG A 50 -11.00 16.15 8.93
CA ARG A 50 -12.00 16.47 10.00
C ARG A 50 -12.07 15.32 10.98
N HIS A 51 -12.24 15.64 12.26
CA HIS A 51 -12.57 14.63 13.27
C HIS A 51 -14.06 14.18 13.16
N PRO A 52 -14.42 12.94 13.53
CA PRO A 52 -13.51 11.90 14.03
C PRO A 52 -12.54 11.43 12.94
N PHE A 53 -11.28 11.19 13.35
CA PHE A 53 -10.27 10.67 12.43
C PHE A 53 -10.58 9.23 12.00
N PRO A 54 -10.13 8.78 10.82
CA PRO A 54 -10.30 7.40 10.40
C PRO A 54 -9.74 6.41 11.43
N ARG A 55 -10.49 5.36 11.71
CA ARG A 55 -10.04 4.25 12.54
C ARG A 55 -9.54 3.14 11.64
N ILE A 56 -8.25 2.90 11.65
CA ILE A 56 -7.61 1.85 10.86
C ILE A 56 -7.05 0.82 11.85
N PRO A 57 -7.59 -0.41 11.88
CA PRO A 57 -7.05 -1.49 12.68
C PRO A 57 -5.59 -1.78 12.29
N TYR A 58 -4.75 -2.16 13.26
CA TYR A 58 -3.34 -2.45 13.03
C TYR A 58 -3.11 -3.49 11.92
N ALA A 59 -3.86 -4.59 11.95
CA ALA A 59 -3.76 -5.63 10.92
C ALA A 59 -4.11 -5.10 9.53
N GLU A 60 -5.14 -4.25 9.41
CA GLU A 60 -5.52 -3.61 8.15
C GLU A 60 -4.44 -2.63 7.68
N SER A 61 -3.82 -1.89 8.59
CA SER A 61 -2.74 -0.95 8.28
C SER A 61 -1.54 -1.68 7.66
N LEU A 62 -1.12 -2.78 8.26
CA LEU A 62 -0.04 -3.60 7.72
C LEU A 62 -0.41 -4.27 6.40
N ASP A 63 -1.64 -4.76 6.27
CA ASP A 63 -2.08 -5.49 5.08
C ASP A 63 -2.20 -4.58 3.85
N LYS A 64 -2.75 -3.38 4.03
CA LYS A 64 -3.03 -2.44 2.93
C LYS A 64 -1.93 -1.43 2.65
N TYR A 65 -1.12 -1.09 3.65
CA TYR A 65 -0.14 0.00 3.54
C TYR A 65 1.28 -0.42 3.93
N GLY A 66 1.49 -1.65 4.40
CA GLY A 66 2.81 -2.16 4.79
C GLY A 66 3.42 -1.52 6.03
N THR A 67 2.69 -0.67 6.75
CA THR A 67 3.19 0.09 7.90
C THR A 67 2.10 0.31 8.94
N ASP A 68 2.50 0.47 10.19
CA ASP A 68 1.62 0.86 11.30
C ASP A 68 1.29 2.38 11.31
N LYS A 69 1.94 3.16 10.45
CA LYS A 69 1.78 4.63 10.33
C LYS A 69 1.55 5.04 8.87
N PRO A 70 0.40 4.66 8.26
CA PRO A 70 0.16 4.88 6.85
C PRO A 70 0.03 6.37 6.52
N ASP A 71 0.69 6.81 5.46
CA ASP A 71 0.43 8.11 4.84
C ASP A 71 -0.73 7.98 3.86
N LEU A 72 -1.93 8.37 4.28
CA LEU A 72 -3.13 8.27 3.47
C LEU A 72 -3.16 9.23 2.25
N ARG A 73 -2.15 10.08 2.08
CA ARG A 73 -1.96 10.88 0.86
C ARG A 73 -1.33 10.04 -0.26
N ASN A 74 -0.63 8.95 0.10
CA ASN A 74 -0.15 7.99 -0.87
C ASN A 74 -1.34 7.18 -1.42
N PRO A 75 -1.64 7.24 -2.74
CA PRO A 75 -2.77 6.54 -3.33
C PRO A 75 -2.50 5.04 -3.54
N LEU A 76 -1.31 4.55 -3.28
CA LEU A 76 -0.95 3.16 -3.48
C LEU A 76 -1.52 2.31 -2.34
N ILE A 77 -2.17 1.22 -2.72
CA ILE A 77 -2.74 0.25 -1.79
C ILE A 77 -2.27 -1.14 -2.20
N ILE A 78 -1.84 -1.90 -1.22
CA ILE A 78 -1.46 -3.29 -1.39
C ILE A 78 -2.74 -4.14 -1.45
N GLU A 79 -2.85 -4.99 -2.46
CA GLU A 79 -3.98 -5.88 -2.67
C GLU A 79 -3.53 -7.36 -2.48
N ASP A 80 -4.34 -8.17 -1.81
CA ASP A 80 -4.10 -9.61 -1.77
C ASP A 80 -4.60 -10.25 -3.07
N CYS A 81 -3.66 -10.76 -3.85
CA CYS A 81 -3.91 -11.41 -5.13
C CYS A 81 -3.76 -12.94 -5.06
N THR A 82 -3.54 -13.52 -3.88
CA THR A 82 -3.24 -14.96 -3.70
C THR A 82 -4.28 -15.86 -4.36
N GLN A 83 -5.58 -15.57 -4.17
CA GLN A 83 -6.65 -16.38 -4.77
C GLN A 83 -6.70 -16.30 -6.31
N ILE A 84 -6.23 -15.21 -6.90
CA ILE A 84 -6.18 -15.06 -8.35
C ILE A 84 -5.15 -16.03 -8.94
N PHE A 85 -4.04 -16.24 -8.23
CA PHE A 85 -2.92 -17.05 -8.68
C PHE A 85 -2.95 -18.49 -8.22
N SER A 86 -3.72 -18.86 -7.19
CA SER A 86 -3.75 -20.22 -6.62
C SER A 86 -4.06 -21.32 -7.64
N ASN A 87 -4.96 -21.03 -8.59
CA ASN A 87 -5.37 -21.95 -9.66
C ASN A 87 -4.95 -21.45 -11.04
N SER A 88 -3.85 -20.71 -11.14
CA SER A 88 -3.34 -20.17 -12.39
C SER A 88 -2.33 -21.11 -13.06
N ASN A 89 -2.17 -20.95 -14.37
CA ASN A 89 -1.09 -21.62 -15.11
C ASN A 89 0.29 -20.99 -14.86
N PHE A 90 0.38 -19.94 -14.06
CA PHE A 90 1.64 -19.32 -13.65
C PHE A 90 2.27 -20.13 -12.51
N LYS A 91 2.93 -21.22 -12.87
CA LYS A 91 3.49 -22.22 -11.96
C LYS A 91 4.40 -21.63 -10.88
N ILE A 92 5.18 -20.58 -11.21
CA ILE A 92 6.06 -19.92 -10.24
C ILE A 92 5.28 -19.45 -9.00
N PHE A 93 4.07 -18.89 -9.19
CA PHE A 93 3.26 -18.42 -8.05
C PHE A 93 2.38 -19.54 -7.48
N SER A 94 1.72 -20.34 -8.32
CA SER A 94 0.82 -21.38 -7.82
C SER A 94 1.54 -22.44 -6.97
N ASP A 95 2.78 -22.81 -7.34
CA ASP A 95 3.59 -23.76 -6.58
C ASP A 95 4.09 -23.16 -5.25
N GLN A 96 4.37 -21.86 -5.19
CA GLN A 96 4.72 -21.20 -3.93
C GLN A 96 3.51 -21.02 -3.03
N ILE A 97 2.35 -20.66 -3.58
CA ILE A 97 1.09 -20.58 -2.82
C ILE A 97 0.76 -21.91 -2.15
N SER A 98 0.97 -23.04 -2.84
CA SER A 98 0.77 -24.38 -2.26
C SER A 98 1.68 -24.67 -1.06
N LYS A 99 2.79 -23.94 -0.90
CA LYS A 99 3.70 -24.01 0.23
C LYS A 99 3.39 -22.99 1.34
N GLY A 100 2.28 -22.23 1.20
CA GLY A 100 1.85 -21.23 2.18
C GLY A 100 2.32 -19.79 1.90
N TYR A 101 2.90 -19.53 0.73
CA TYR A 101 3.25 -18.17 0.30
C TYR A 101 2.00 -17.40 -0.12
N ILE A 102 2.09 -16.08 -0.09
CA ILE A 102 1.03 -15.16 -0.52
C ILE A 102 1.49 -14.32 -1.69
N VAL A 103 0.53 -13.87 -2.50
CA VAL A 103 0.80 -12.93 -3.59
C VAL A 103 0.19 -11.59 -3.23
N LYS A 104 1.04 -10.59 -3.08
CA LYS A 104 0.65 -9.19 -2.93
C LYS A 104 0.84 -8.43 -4.23
N GLY A 105 -0.07 -7.51 -4.51
CA GLY A 105 -0.03 -6.68 -5.71
C GLY A 105 -0.19 -5.20 -5.38
N ILE A 106 0.52 -4.35 -6.11
CA ILE A 106 0.37 -2.90 -6.05
C ILE A 106 0.01 -2.39 -7.45
N ARG A 107 -1.14 -1.73 -7.55
CA ARG A 107 -1.61 -1.12 -8.79
C ARG A 107 -1.14 0.31 -8.90
N VAL A 108 -0.50 0.63 -10.02
CA VAL A 108 0.03 1.97 -10.32
C VAL A 108 -0.60 2.48 -11.60
N LYS A 109 -1.21 3.66 -11.52
CA LYS A 109 -1.87 4.32 -12.66
C LYS A 109 -0.83 4.87 -13.64
N ASP A 110 -1.22 4.95 -14.91
CA ASP A 110 -0.46 5.63 -15.98
C ASP A 110 1.00 5.16 -16.13
N THR A 111 1.23 3.85 -15.96
CA THR A 111 2.56 3.24 -16.07
C THR A 111 2.67 2.16 -17.15
N ALA A 112 1.56 1.72 -17.72
CA ALA A 112 1.55 0.61 -18.68
C ALA A 112 2.27 0.92 -20.00
N ASP A 113 2.42 2.19 -20.34
CA ASP A 113 3.12 2.68 -21.53
C ASP A 113 4.62 2.93 -21.30
N LYS A 114 5.12 2.72 -20.08
CA LYS A 114 6.54 2.84 -19.78
C LYS A 114 7.37 1.81 -20.56
N PRO A 115 8.61 2.15 -20.94
CA PRO A 115 9.48 1.24 -21.65
C PRO A 115 9.82 0.01 -20.81
N ARG A 116 10.13 -1.12 -21.45
CA ARG A 116 10.49 -2.37 -20.77
C ARG A 116 11.62 -2.19 -19.74
N SER A 117 12.59 -1.33 -20.04
CA SER A 117 13.69 -1.02 -19.11
C SER A 117 13.23 -0.45 -17.76
N PHE A 118 12.06 0.18 -17.70
CA PHE A 118 11.46 0.64 -16.43
C PHE A 118 11.09 -0.56 -15.55
N PHE A 119 10.40 -1.55 -16.10
CA PHE A 119 9.99 -2.75 -15.38
C PHE A 119 11.20 -3.64 -15.02
N ASP A 120 12.19 -3.73 -15.91
CA ASP A 120 13.42 -4.48 -15.66
C ASP A 120 14.23 -3.86 -14.50
N LYS A 121 14.29 -2.52 -14.41
CA LYS A 121 14.94 -1.81 -13.30
C LYS A 121 14.22 -2.05 -11.96
N LEU A 122 12.89 -2.02 -11.95
CA LEU A 122 12.12 -2.30 -10.74
C LEU A 122 12.30 -3.75 -10.28
N ASN A 123 12.29 -4.70 -11.20
CA ASN A 123 12.56 -6.11 -10.86
C ASN A 123 13.99 -6.32 -10.32
N LYS A 124 14.98 -5.62 -10.90
CA LYS A 124 16.36 -5.66 -10.41
C LYS A 124 16.44 -5.10 -8.98
N TRP A 125 15.88 -3.92 -8.77
CA TRP A 125 15.82 -3.29 -7.45
C TRP A 125 15.15 -4.23 -6.41
N ALA A 126 13.99 -4.80 -6.71
CA ALA A 126 13.30 -5.70 -5.78
C ALA A 126 14.18 -6.91 -5.39
N ARG A 127 14.97 -7.45 -6.35
CA ARG A 127 15.91 -8.55 -6.06
C ARG A 127 17.09 -8.10 -5.21
N GLU A 128 17.60 -6.89 -5.43
CA GLU A 128 18.67 -6.30 -4.62
C GLU A 128 18.23 -6.07 -3.18
N GLU A 129 16.94 -5.75 -2.98
CA GLU A 129 16.31 -5.63 -1.65
C GLU A 129 15.90 -7.00 -1.04
N GLY A 130 16.11 -8.12 -1.73
CA GLY A 130 15.91 -9.47 -1.19
C GLY A 130 14.64 -10.20 -1.63
N ALA A 131 13.79 -9.60 -2.50
CA ALA A 131 12.66 -10.34 -3.07
C ALA A 131 13.13 -11.38 -4.11
N ALA A 132 12.39 -12.47 -4.27
CA ALA A 132 12.66 -13.45 -5.32
C ALA A 132 12.52 -12.85 -6.73
N GLY A 133 11.69 -11.84 -6.88
CA GLY A 133 11.48 -11.06 -8.10
C GLY A 133 10.19 -10.28 -8.06
N LEU A 134 10.06 -9.33 -8.97
CA LEU A 134 8.88 -8.51 -9.16
C LEU A 134 8.23 -8.84 -10.50
N GLY A 135 7.05 -9.47 -10.46
CA GLY A 135 6.24 -9.71 -11.64
C GLY A 135 5.36 -8.51 -11.98
N TYR A 136 4.88 -8.42 -13.21
CA TYR A 136 3.94 -7.35 -13.56
C TYR A 136 2.96 -7.74 -14.66
N ILE A 137 1.82 -7.04 -14.70
CA ILE A 137 0.82 -7.04 -15.77
C ILE A 137 0.50 -5.59 -16.09
N ASN A 138 0.48 -5.26 -17.38
CA ASN A 138 0.05 -3.98 -17.91
C ASN A 138 -1.34 -4.11 -18.56
N PHE A 139 -2.17 -3.10 -18.42
CA PHE A 139 -3.44 -3.03 -19.14
C PHE A 139 -3.44 -1.77 -20.02
N ILE A 140 -3.40 -1.97 -21.34
CA ILE A 140 -3.33 -0.87 -22.31
C ILE A 140 -4.13 -1.23 -23.56
N ASN A 141 -4.90 -0.27 -24.05
CA ASN A 141 -5.79 -0.46 -25.23
C ASN A 141 -6.76 -1.64 -25.03
N ARG A 142 -7.28 -1.84 -23.81
CA ARG A 142 -8.16 -2.96 -23.42
C ARG A 142 -7.51 -4.35 -23.51
N GLU A 143 -6.20 -4.42 -23.56
CA GLU A 143 -5.43 -5.66 -23.61
C GLU A 143 -4.52 -5.79 -22.39
N PHE A 144 -4.46 -7.00 -21.84
CA PHE A 144 -3.49 -7.37 -20.81
C PHE A 144 -2.17 -7.79 -21.43
N LYS A 145 -1.07 -7.17 -21.01
CA LYS A 145 0.29 -7.43 -21.51
C LYS A 145 1.24 -7.69 -20.33
N GLY A 146 2.38 -8.30 -20.65
CA GLY A 146 3.43 -8.58 -19.66
C GLY A 146 3.69 -10.07 -19.46
N PRO A 147 4.73 -10.40 -18.70
CA PRO A 147 5.21 -11.78 -18.59
C PRO A 147 4.22 -12.73 -17.91
N ILE A 148 3.38 -12.20 -17.02
CA ILE A 148 2.40 -12.98 -16.24
C ILE A 148 1.08 -13.14 -16.98
N ALA A 149 0.65 -12.12 -17.75
CA ALA A 149 -0.69 -12.06 -18.34
C ALA A 149 -1.08 -13.31 -19.15
N LYS A 150 -0.14 -13.91 -19.86
CA LYS A 150 -0.34 -15.11 -20.70
C LYS A 150 -0.78 -16.35 -19.91
N ASN A 151 -0.48 -16.37 -18.61
CA ASN A 151 -0.69 -17.53 -17.73
C ASN A 151 -1.94 -17.41 -16.87
N LEU A 152 -2.69 -16.33 -17.04
CA LEU A 152 -3.98 -16.11 -16.36
C LEU A 152 -5.14 -16.25 -17.33
N SER A 153 -6.23 -16.83 -16.86
CA SER A 153 -7.47 -16.87 -17.62
C SER A 153 -8.10 -15.47 -17.70
N ASN A 154 -9.01 -15.28 -18.65
CA ASN A 154 -9.75 -14.02 -18.78
C ASN A 154 -10.55 -13.67 -17.52
N GLU A 155 -11.05 -14.65 -16.78
CA GLU A 155 -11.75 -14.45 -15.51
C GLU A 155 -10.80 -13.95 -14.41
N GLN A 156 -9.61 -14.54 -14.32
CA GLN A 156 -8.56 -14.10 -13.38
C GLN A 156 -8.09 -12.69 -13.69
N LEU A 157 -7.85 -12.36 -14.96
CA LEU A 157 -7.46 -11.02 -15.40
C LEU A 157 -8.53 -9.97 -15.09
N LYS A 158 -9.81 -10.29 -15.28
CA LYS A 158 -10.92 -9.40 -14.93
C LYS A 158 -10.99 -9.08 -13.42
N LYS A 159 -10.65 -10.05 -12.56
CA LYS A 159 -10.60 -9.86 -11.10
C LYS A 159 -9.58 -8.83 -10.66
N LEU A 160 -8.53 -8.58 -11.46
CA LEU A 160 -7.55 -7.53 -11.19
C LEU A 160 -8.14 -6.11 -11.30
N ASN A 161 -9.32 -5.94 -11.90
CA ASN A 161 -10.05 -4.67 -12.01
C ASN A 161 -9.18 -3.49 -12.46
N MET A 162 -8.32 -3.72 -13.45
CA MET A 162 -7.39 -2.72 -13.98
C MET A 162 -8.11 -1.75 -14.93
N LYS A 163 -7.70 -0.49 -14.88
CA LYS A 163 -8.11 0.55 -15.83
C LYS A 163 -7.07 0.70 -16.94
N ASP A 164 -7.48 1.29 -18.05
CA ASP A 164 -6.55 1.54 -19.16
C ASP A 164 -5.35 2.36 -18.69
N LYS A 165 -4.16 1.96 -19.12
CA LYS A 165 -2.83 2.45 -18.73
C LYS A 165 -2.35 2.07 -17.33
N ASP A 166 -3.09 1.27 -16.55
CA ASP A 166 -2.61 0.76 -15.28
C ASP A 166 -1.55 -0.33 -15.47
N SER A 167 -0.59 -0.37 -14.55
CA SER A 167 0.24 -1.55 -14.31
C SER A 167 -0.04 -2.07 -12.91
N ILE A 168 0.04 -3.37 -12.72
CA ILE A 168 0.05 -3.99 -11.40
C ILE A 168 1.32 -4.81 -11.23
N PHE A 169 2.00 -4.59 -10.13
CA PHE A 169 3.23 -5.29 -9.77
C PHE A 169 2.94 -6.31 -8.69
N PHE A 170 3.59 -7.47 -8.77
CA PHE A 170 3.34 -8.59 -7.86
C PHE A 170 4.63 -9.10 -7.25
N ILE A 171 4.55 -9.44 -5.98
CA ILE A 171 5.53 -10.30 -5.29
C ILE A 171 4.82 -11.56 -4.79
N CYS A 172 5.57 -12.66 -4.71
CA CYS A 172 5.09 -13.91 -4.13
C CYS A 172 6.12 -14.37 -3.10
N GLU A 173 5.78 -14.18 -1.83
CA GLU A 173 6.71 -14.39 -0.70
C GLU A 173 5.96 -14.94 0.51
N ASP A 174 6.70 -15.34 1.55
CA ASP A 174 6.07 -15.58 2.84
C ASP A 174 5.47 -14.27 3.42
N LEU A 175 4.55 -14.39 4.36
CA LEU A 175 3.81 -13.26 4.90
C LEU A 175 4.72 -12.16 5.46
N LYS A 176 5.82 -12.52 6.13
CA LYS A 176 6.72 -11.54 6.76
C LYS A 176 7.51 -10.76 5.71
N VAL A 177 8.05 -11.47 4.72
CA VAL A 177 8.79 -10.84 3.63
C VAL A 177 7.84 -10.01 2.77
N ALA A 178 6.65 -10.50 2.46
CA ALA A 178 5.65 -9.75 1.71
C ALA A 178 5.28 -8.41 2.37
N GLN A 179 5.21 -8.36 3.71
CA GLN A 179 4.97 -7.14 4.47
C GLN A 179 6.14 -6.15 4.44
N LEU A 180 7.38 -6.63 4.34
CA LEU A 180 8.57 -5.77 4.23
C LEU A 180 8.69 -5.08 2.86
N PHE A 181 8.18 -5.74 1.80
CA PHE A 181 8.20 -5.22 0.43
C PHE A 181 6.97 -4.41 0.05
N SER A 182 6.03 -4.31 0.94
CA SER A 182 4.78 -3.60 0.75
C SER A 182 4.83 -2.22 1.37
#